data_cf7b8408e2d18205c7ca81358d782528
#
_entry.id   cf7b8408e2d18205c7ca81358d782528
#
_cell.length_a   1.000
_cell.length_b   1.000
_cell.length_c   1.000
_cell.angle_alpha   90.00
_cell.angle_beta   90.00
_cell.angle_gamma   90.00
#
_symmetry.space_group_name_H-M   'P 1'
#
loop_
_entity.id
_entity.type
_entity.pdbx_description
1 polymer ?
#
loop_
_entity_poly.entity_id
_entity_poly.type
_entity_poly.pdbx_seq_one_letter_code
_entity_poly.pdbx_strand_id
1 'polypeptide(L)'
;MSKSLAAIRSAAIDGRLHNPFYRKDQLRNIHTALADKAVQIQDAIAKDTKHQPAEVKVEYWLALQAIAEAHESLDPVKATEDEYAVTKGHDDATCREPIGIVVIEPAYHAFFYGLIAALAPALAAGNCIIVQAQNSLRETPKIVLDLIAKSLDRDIFTVSNQEVTAQDISLPHIRVSQNGSDGPILKDHLVSDPEAPVVAFVERDADIQAAAKALVSARFSLQGKAPYAPDVVLVNEWVKKDLLRALVQQSTEFLANSPNKTKAPKSALSKEVEKDDSVHVVLSGSNGVILDVESRESNLLNQKVDETTLIVHAVTSMDDAIDTSRDIGSLAAAYIFTNPAMAKYLCQFVDTAVSFVNHIPTKLLYSPTAPSGIPPQSGTNNIYHQDLFSRLKPKYLTKSATDSKLDKIVNTTSTRELSALDQEATKRLPEMKRKLKGTQLGFFEQGIVTSLVFILTTAVTSTSILGYYGYRYLRS
;
A
#
# COMPACT_ATOMS: atom_id res chain seq x y z
N MET A 1 18.33 -6.84 31.84
CA MET A 1 17.62 -7.63 30.83
C MET A 1 16.40 -8.26 31.50
N SER A 2 15.17 -8.03 31.00
CA SER A 2 13.99 -8.62 31.61
C SER A 2 13.97 -10.15 31.37
N LYS A 3 13.44 -10.92 32.33
CA LYS A 3 13.32 -12.39 32.19
C LYS A 3 12.57 -12.81 30.93
N SER A 4 11.62 -11.97 30.47
CA SER A 4 10.82 -12.20 29.26
C SER A 4 11.66 -12.09 27.97
N LEU A 5 12.57 -11.13 27.85
CA LEU A 5 13.45 -11.02 26.68
C LEU A 5 14.44 -12.19 26.58
N ALA A 6 14.90 -12.70 27.74
CA ALA A 6 15.77 -13.89 27.75
C ALA A 6 15.01 -15.14 27.25
N ALA A 7 13.74 -15.31 27.62
CA ALA A 7 12.90 -16.43 27.15
C ALA A 7 12.65 -16.36 25.63
N ILE A 8 12.32 -15.18 25.08
CA ILE A 8 12.16 -14.94 23.65
C ILE A 8 13.44 -15.31 22.89
N ARG A 9 14.62 -14.90 23.37
CA ARG A 9 15.90 -15.24 22.75
C ARG A 9 16.15 -16.74 22.73
N SER A 10 15.88 -17.43 23.86
CA SER A 10 16.02 -18.88 23.94
C SER A 10 15.09 -19.57 22.94
N ALA A 11 13.81 -19.18 22.87
CA ALA A 11 12.86 -19.77 21.94
C ALA A 11 13.24 -19.53 20.45
N ALA A 12 13.81 -18.36 20.14
CA ALA A 12 14.30 -18.07 18.79
C ALA A 12 15.52 -18.95 18.42
N ILE A 13 16.42 -19.24 19.38
CA ILE A 13 17.57 -20.13 19.19
C ILE A 13 17.12 -21.59 19.10
N ASP A 14 16.19 -22.02 19.94
CA ASP A 14 15.67 -23.40 19.95
C ASP A 14 14.90 -23.73 18.66
N GLY A 15 14.46 -22.72 17.89
CA GLY A 15 13.80 -22.93 16.60
C GLY A 15 12.42 -23.58 16.71
N ARG A 16 11.73 -23.46 17.88
CA ARG A 16 10.41 -24.12 18.11
C ARG A 16 9.35 -23.66 17.09
N LEU A 17 9.45 -22.42 16.59
CA LEU A 17 8.59 -21.87 15.54
C LEU A 17 8.98 -22.33 14.11
N HIS A 18 10.05 -23.14 13.94
CA HIS A 18 10.32 -23.76 12.64
C HIS A 18 9.25 -24.81 12.30
N ASN A 19 8.63 -25.45 13.31
CA ASN A 19 7.57 -26.42 13.10
C ASN A 19 6.28 -25.73 12.61
N PRO A 20 5.79 -26.02 11.38
CA PRO A 20 4.60 -25.40 10.82
C PRO A 20 3.30 -25.79 11.55
N PHE A 21 3.22 -27.00 12.12
CA PHE A 21 2.09 -27.42 12.94
C PHE A 21 1.97 -26.56 14.21
N TYR A 22 3.09 -26.31 14.88
CA TYR A 22 3.12 -25.46 16.07
C TYR A 22 2.70 -24.02 15.74
N ARG A 23 3.19 -23.43 14.65
CA ARG A 23 2.77 -22.09 14.19
C ARG A 23 1.26 -22.03 13.94
N LYS A 24 0.72 -23.05 13.29
CA LYS A 24 -0.70 -23.16 12.97
C LYS A 24 -1.56 -23.23 14.22
N ASP A 25 -1.10 -23.99 15.24
CA ASP A 25 -1.77 -24.04 16.54
C ASP A 25 -1.74 -22.71 17.28
N GLN A 26 -0.61 -21.98 17.25
CA GLN A 26 -0.51 -20.66 17.87
C GLN A 26 -1.47 -19.66 17.20
N LEU A 27 -1.56 -19.62 15.88
CA LEU A 27 -2.50 -18.77 15.14
C LEU A 27 -3.95 -19.12 15.48
N ARG A 28 -4.31 -20.41 15.56
CA ARG A 28 -5.63 -20.86 15.98
C ARG A 28 -5.96 -20.41 17.40
N ASN A 29 -5.01 -20.51 18.31
CA ASN A 29 -5.21 -20.09 19.72
C ASN A 29 -5.50 -18.59 19.84
N ILE A 30 -4.74 -17.74 19.11
CA ILE A 30 -5.03 -16.28 19.06
C ILE A 30 -6.40 -16.05 18.47
N HIS A 31 -6.72 -16.64 17.33
CA HIS A 31 -7.99 -16.44 16.66
C HIS A 31 -9.16 -16.79 17.61
N THR A 32 -9.10 -17.94 18.27
CA THR A 32 -10.14 -18.40 19.20
C THR A 32 -10.27 -17.43 20.37
N ALA A 33 -9.17 -17.03 21.01
CA ALA A 33 -9.19 -16.13 22.15
C ALA A 33 -9.78 -14.75 21.82
N LEU A 34 -9.47 -14.21 20.63
CA LEU A 34 -10.01 -12.94 20.16
C LEU A 34 -11.48 -13.06 19.75
N ALA A 35 -11.88 -14.18 19.13
CA ALA A 35 -13.27 -14.45 18.75
C ALA A 35 -14.17 -14.59 19.96
N ASP A 36 -13.75 -15.30 21.01
CA ASP A 36 -14.50 -15.48 22.25
C ASP A 36 -14.76 -14.16 22.99
N LYS A 37 -13.95 -13.12 22.74
CA LYS A 37 -14.05 -11.81 23.37
C LYS A 37 -14.49 -10.70 22.39
N ALA A 38 -15.18 -11.07 21.31
CA ALA A 38 -15.57 -10.16 20.23
C ALA A 38 -16.27 -8.89 20.74
N VAL A 39 -17.28 -9.01 21.58
CA VAL A 39 -18.04 -7.87 22.12
C VAL A 39 -17.13 -6.95 22.93
N GLN A 40 -16.33 -7.54 23.84
CA GLN A 40 -15.43 -6.76 24.70
C GLN A 40 -14.39 -5.96 23.89
N ILE A 41 -13.85 -6.55 22.80
CA ILE A 41 -12.87 -5.89 21.94
C ILE A 41 -13.56 -4.76 21.13
N GLN A 42 -14.74 -5.03 20.55
CA GLN A 42 -15.50 -4.03 19.79
C GLN A 42 -15.90 -2.84 20.67
N ASP A 43 -16.35 -3.08 21.90
CA ASP A 43 -16.68 -2.02 22.86
C ASP A 43 -15.45 -1.18 23.22
N ALA A 44 -14.28 -1.81 23.40
CA ALA A 44 -13.03 -1.11 23.66
C ALA A 44 -12.60 -0.25 22.47
N ILE A 45 -12.68 -0.78 21.23
CA ILE A 45 -12.40 0.00 20.01
C ILE A 45 -13.35 1.20 19.92
N ALA A 46 -14.66 0.99 20.09
CA ALA A 46 -15.66 2.05 20.04
C ALA A 46 -15.39 3.16 21.07
N LYS A 47 -15.00 2.78 22.28
CA LYS A 47 -14.68 3.73 23.36
C LYS A 47 -13.42 4.55 23.06
N ASP A 48 -12.37 3.90 22.57
CA ASP A 48 -11.08 4.55 22.30
C ASP A 48 -11.11 5.44 21.07
N THR A 49 -11.84 5.03 20.02
CA THR A 49 -11.81 5.69 18.72
C THR A 49 -13.02 6.56 18.45
N LYS A 50 -14.16 6.27 19.10
CA LYS A 50 -15.48 6.86 18.81
C LYS A 50 -15.93 6.63 17.35
N HIS A 51 -15.43 5.59 16.72
CA HIS A 51 -15.82 5.18 15.37
C HIS A 51 -17.28 4.72 15.33
N GLN A 52 -17.88 4.73 14.14
CA GLN A 52 -19.21 4.22 13.90
C GLN A 52 -19.26 2.69 14.15
N PRO A 53 -20.40 2.14 14.56
CA PRO A 53 -20.52 0.69 14.82
C PRO A 53 -20.12 -0.19 13.62
N ALA A 54 -20.37 0.28 12.40
CA ALA A 54 -19.95 -0.43 11.18
C ALA A 54 -18.42 -0.41 11.02
N GLU A 55 -17.77 0.72 11.30
CA GLU A 55 -16.31 0.88 11.21
C GLU A 55 -15.60 0.00 12.24
N VAL A 56 -16.11 -0.05 13.47
CA VAL A 56 -15.60 -0.93 14.53
C VAL A 56 -15.70 -2.42 14.13
N LYS A 57 -16.83 -2.83 13.53
CA LYS A 57 -17.00 -4.21 13.06
C LYS A 57 -16.06 -4.55 11.91
N VAL A 58 -15.82 -3.61 11.01
CA VAL A 58 -14.88 -3.81 9.90
C VAL A 58 -13.45 -3.94 10.42
N GLU A 59 -12.99 -3.08 11.35
CA GLU A 59 -11.67 -3.21 11.97
C GLU A 59 -11.49 -4.57 12.64
N TYR A 60 -12.48 -4.97 13.45
CA TYR A 60 -12.49 -6.26 14.11
C TYR A 60 -12.43 -7.43 13.12
N TRP A 61 -13.27 -7.40 12.07
CA TRP A 61 -13.30 -8.44 11.05
C TRP A 61 -11.97 -8.54 10.30
N LEU A 62 -11.38 -7.40 9.88
CA LEU A 62 -10.09 -7.37 9.19
C LEU A 62 -8.97 -7.99 10.03
N ALA A 63 -8.96 -7.75 11.34
CA ALA A 63 -7.96 -8.33 12.23
C ALA A 63 -8.10 -9.85 12.30
N LEU A 64 -9.30 -10.40 12.48
CA LEU A 64 -9.51 -11.85 12.51
C LEU A 64 -9.25 -12.49 11.15
N GLN A 65 -9.61 -11.82 10.06
CA GLN A 65 -9.35 -12.28 8.71
C GLN A 65 -7.83 -12.38 8.44
N ALA A 66 -7.02 -11.42 8.91
CA ALA A 66 -5.56 -11.47 8.76
C ALA A 66 -4.95 -12.70 9.48
N ILE A 67 -5.48 -13.10 10.64
CA ILE A 67 -5.05 -14.34 11.31
C ILE A 67 -5.47 -15.57 10.51
N ALA A 68 -6.70 -15.59 9.98
CA ALA A 68 -7.21 -16.70 9.18
C ALA A 68 -6.38 -16.87 7.89
N GLU A 69 -6.09 -15.79 7.17
CA GLU A 69 -5.22 -15.79 5.98
C GLU A 69 -3.81 -16.33 6.31
N ALA A 70 -3.22 -15.89 7.42
CA ALA A 70 -1.92 -16.38 7.88
C ALA A 70 -1.96 -17.87 8.26
N HIS A 71 -3.05 -18.34 8.88
CA HIS A 71 -3.25 -19.74 9.21
C HIS A 71 -3.45 -20.61 7.96
N GLU A 72 -4.22 -20.14 6.98
CA GLU A 72 -4.45 -20.85 5.73
C GLU A 72 -3.21 -20.93 4.84
N SER A 73 -2.35 -19.91 4.88
CA SER A 73 -1.11 -19.88 4.10
C SER A 73 -0.10 -20.93 4.56
N LEU A 74 -0.23 -21.50 5.75
CA LEU A 74 0.61 -22.57 6.25
C LEU A 74 0.09 -23.93 5.76
N ASP A 75 0.90 -24.59 4.93
CA ASP A 75 0.73 -26.00 4.54
C ASP A 75 1.78 -26.86 5.24
N PRO A 76 1.41 -27.51 6.37
CA PRO A 76 2.38 -28.31 7.14
C PRO A 76 2.88 -29.55 6.39
N VAL A 77 2.04 -30.11 5.50
CA VAL A 77 2.41 -31.30 4.71
C VAL A 77 3.49 -30.93 3.70
N LYS A 78 3.22 -29.89 2.90
CA LYS A 78 4.17 -29.36 1.93
C LYS A 78 5.46 -28.90 2.60
N ALA A 79 5.36 -28.17 3.71
CA ALA A 79 6.54 -27.68 4.44
C ALA A 79 7.41 -28.85 4.95
N THR A 80 6.81 -29.97 5.37
CA THR A 80 7.55 -31.17 5.76
C THR A 80 8.20 -31.84 4.53
N GLU A 81 7.51 -31.88 3.39
CA GLU A 81 8.08 -32.39 2.14
C GLU A 81 9.27 -31.55 1.67
N ASP A 82 9.16 -30.24 1.72
CA ASP A 82 10.21 -29.28 1.35
C ASP A 82 11.41 -29.37 2.30
N GLU A 83 11.18 -29.58 3.61
CA GLU A 83 12.26 -29.81 4.59
C GLU A 83 13.17 -30.99 4.20
N TYR A 84 12.57 -32.04 3.68
CA TYR A 84 13.29 -33.27 3.26
C TYR A 84 13.66 -33.28 1.77
N ALA A 85 13.45 -32.19 1.01
CA ALA A 85 13.75 -32.14 -0.41
C ALA A 85 15.21 -32.51 -0.71
N VAL A 86 16.17 -31.96 0.02
CA VAL A 86 17.60 -32.23 -0.11
C VAL A 86 17.92 -33.69 0.18
N THR A 87 17.33 -34.28 1.23
CA THR A 87 17.50 -35.68 1.57
C THR A 87 16.96 -36.62 0.48
N LYS A 88 15.92 -36.18 -0.23
CA LYS A 88 15.35 -36.92 -1.37
C LYS A 88 16.08 -36.66 -2.69
N GLY A 89 17.17 -35.90 -2.68
CA GLY A 89 17.97 -35.59 -3.86
C GLY A 89 17.41 -34.49 -4.74
N HIS A 90 16.53 -33.61 -4.20
CA HIS A 90 15.92 -32.50 -4.92
C HIS A 90 16.47 -31.14 -4.44
N ASP A 91 16.59 -30.20 -5.37
CA ASP A 91 16.90 -28.81 -5.05
C ASP A 91 15.71 -28.16 -4.33
N ASP A 92 16.00 -27.30 -3.35
CA ASP A 92 15.03 -26.44 -2.68
C ASP A 92 15.43 -24.97 -2.93
N ALA A 93 15.06 -24.48 -4.11
CA ALA A 93 15.40 -23.12 -4.56
C ALA A 93 14.59 -22.03 -3.85
N THR A 94 13.45 -22.39 -3.28
CA THR A 94 12.51 -21.47 -2.64
C THR A 94 12.53 -21.52 -1.11
N CYS A 95 13.47 -22.29 -0.52
CA CYS A 95 13.62 -22.40 0.92
C CYS A 95 13.72 -21.02 1.57
N ARG A 96 12.94 -20.83 2.60
CA ARG A 96 12.97 -19.61 3.42
C ARG A 96 13.16 -19.97 4.89
N GLU A 97 13.91 -19.16 5.59
CA GLU A 97 14.09 -19.27 7.03
C GLU A 97 13.55 -18.04 7.74
N PRO A 98 12.95 -18.18 8.95
CA PRO A 98 12.56 -17.05 9.77
C PRO A 98 13.79 -16.19 10.10
N ILE A 99 13.58 -14.90 10.29
CA ILE A 99 14.65 -13.99 10.72
C ILE A 99 15.04 -14.27 12.16
N GLY A 100 14.06 -14.63 13.00
CA GLY A 100 14.22 -14.99 14.40
C GLY A 100 13.30 -14.20 15.33
N ILE A 101 13.45 -12.88 15.38
CA ILE A 101 12.63 -12.01 16.25
C ILE A 101 12.06 -10.85 15.44
N VAL A 102 10.78 -10.54 15.68
CA VAL A 102 10.14 -9.35 15.12
C VAL A 102 9.68 -8.43 16.25
N VAL A 103 10.14 -7.17 16.22
CA VAL A 103 9.71 -6.12 17.14
C VAL A 103 8.67 -5.28 16.43
N ILE A 104 7.46 -5.18 16.98
CA ILE A 104 6.34 -4.46 16.39
C ILE A 104 6.00 -3.25 17.25
N GLU A 105 6.03 -2.05 16.66
CA GLU A 105 5.48 -0.82 17.18
C GLU A 105 4.16 -0.54 16.45
N PRO A 106 3.01 -0.84 17.10
CA PRO A 106 1.71 -0.78 16.43
C PRO A 106 1.28 0.66 16.13
N ALA A 107 0.51 0.83 15.05
CA ALA A 107 -0.07 2.11 14.68
C ALA A 107 -1.05 2.64 15.76
N TYR A 108 -1.13 3.96 15.88
CA TYR A 108 -2.16 4.60 16.71
C TYR A 108 -3.53 4.55 16.03
N HIS A 109 -3.56 4.65 14.71
CA HIS A 109 -4.75 4.47 13.88
C HIS A 109 -5.08 2.98 13.75
N ALA A 110 -6.37 2.62 13.94
CA ALA A 110 -6.86 1.25 13.84
C ALA A 110 -5.92 0.23 14.53
N PHE A 111 -5.60 0.50 15.79
CA PHE A 111 -4.58 -0.23 16.57
C PHE A 111 -4.72 -1.75 16.48
N PHE A 112 -5.97 -2.24 16.61
CA PHE A 112 -6.20 -3.68 16.65
C PHE A 112 -5.83 -4.34 15.31
N TYR A 113 -6.34 -3.79 14.21
CA TYR A 113 -5.99 -4.32 12.88
C TYR A 113 -4.51 -4.09 12.56
N GLY A 114 -3.96 -2.91 12.82
CA GLY A 114 -2.56 -2.59 12.56
C GLY A 114 -1.58 -3.55 13.26
N LEU A 115 -1.83 -3.88 14.52
CA LEU A 115 -1.06 -4.86 15.27
C LEU A 115 -1.14 -6.26 14.63
N ILE A 116 -2.36 -6.74 14.39
CA ILE A 116 -2.57 -8.11 13.87
C ILE A 116 -2.05 -8.26 12.45
N ALA A 117 -2.18 -7.23 11.62
CA ALA A 117 -1.68 -7.23 10.24
C ALA A 117 -0.17 -7.49 10.15
N ALA A 118 0.61 -7.05 11.14
CA ALA A 118 2.05 -7.35 11.22
C ALA A 118 2.35 -8.65 11.99
N LEU A 119 1.64 -8.90 13.09
CA LEU A 119 1.87 -10.04 13.99
C LEU A 119 1.56 -11.37 13.30
N ALA A 120 0.42 -11.48 12.61
CA ALA A 120 -0.01 -12.76 12.04
C ALA A 120 0.96 -13.29 10.97
N PRO A 121 1.38 -12.52 9.94
CA PRO A 121 2.36 -12.98 8.97
C PRO A 121 3.76 -13.17 9.57
N ALA A 122 4.17 -12.39 10.58
CA ALA A 122 5.44 -12.57 11.27
C ALA A 122 5.50 -13.89 12.03
N LEU A 123 4.41 -14.25 12.72
CA LEU A 123 4.27 -15.53 13.42
C LEU A 123 4.18 -16.71 12.42
N ALA A 124 3.43 -16.54 11.34
CA ALA A 124 3.34 -17.53 10.26
C ALA A 124 4.70 -17.77 9.58
N ALA A 125 5.55 -16.75 9.47
CA ALA A 125 6.92 -16.89 8.97
C ALA A 125 7.86 -17.63 9.94
N GLY A 126 7.46 -17.79 11.23
CA GLY A 126 8.22 -18.54 12.23
C GLY A 126 9.07 -17.69 13.18
N ASN A 127 8.68 -16.43 13.40
CA ASN A 127 9.42 -15.53 14.29
C ASN A 127 8.79 -15.42 15.68
N CYS A 128 9.63 -15.23 16.68
CA CYS A 128 9.20 -14.78 18.00
C CYS A 128 8.83 -13.29 17.93
N ILE A 129 7.84 -12.86 18.70
CA ILE A 129 7.26 -11.53 18.62
C ILE A 129 7.49 -10.74 19.89
N ILE A 130 7.96 -9.52 19.76
CA ILE A 130 8.02 -8.51 20.81
C ILE A 130 7.13 -7.35 20.37
N VAL A 131 6.09 -7.04 21.11
CA VAL A 131 5.29 -5.83 20.87
C VAL A 131 5.81 -4.72 21.78
N GLN A 132 6.32 -3.67 21.17
CA GLN A 132 6.71 -2.45 21.88
C GLN A 132 5.50 -1.52 21.89
N ALA A 133 4.79 -1.49 23.02
CA ALA A 133 3.61 -0.66 23.20
C ALA A 133 3.88 0.41 24.25
N GLN A 134 3.62 1.65 23.91
CA GLN A 134 3.66 2.73 24.90
C GLN A 134 2.55 2.54 25.94
N ASN A 135 2.85 2.91 27.18
CA ASN A 135 1.87 2.87 28.25
C ASN A 135 0.78 3.91 27.96
N SER A 136 -0.41 3.47 27.54
CA SER A 136 -1.51 4.34 27.17
C SER A 136 -2.73 4.07 28.04
N LEU A 137 -3.58 5.07 28.22
CA LEU A 137 -4.85 4.95 28.93
C LEU A 137 -5.95 4.28 28.07
N ARG A 138 -5.64 3.90 26.83
CA ARG A 138 -6.58 3.26 25.90
C ARG A 138 -6.91 1.84 26.35
N GLU A 139 -8.16 1.45 26.18
CA GLU A 139 -8.65 0.12 26.58
C GLU A 139 -8.30 -0.97 25.55
N THR A 140 -8.34 -0.64 24.27
CA THR A 140 -8.06 -1.62 23.19
C THR A 140 -6.67 -2.25 23.31
N PRO A 141 -5.56 -1.48 23.43
CA PRO A 141 -4.24 -2.07 23.60
C PRO A 141 -4.17 -2.98 24.83
N LYS A 142 -4.74 -2.55 25.96
CA LYS A 142 -4.72 -3.30 27.21
C LYS A 142 -5.41 -4.66 27.08
N ILE A 143 -6.61 -4.68 26.50
CA ILE A 143 -7.41 -5.90 26.35
C ILE A 143 -6.78 -6.83 25.32
N VAL A 144 -6.42 -6.30 24.15
CA VAL A 144 -5.90 -7.10 23.04
C VAL A 144 -4.55 -7.72 23.40
N LEU A 145 -3.61 -6.96 23.96
CA LEU A 145 -2.28 -7.46 24.34
C LEU A 145 -2.36 -8.49 25.47
N ASP A 146 -3.25 -8.31 26.43
CA ASP A 146 -3.48 -9.30 27.52
C ASP A 146 -4.04 -10.62 26.95
N LEU A 147 -5.00 -10.55 26.03
CA LEU A 147 -5.58 -11.73 25.39
C LEU A 147 -4.53 -12.48 24.55
N ILE A 148 -3.74 -11.79 23.76
CA ILE A 148 -2.66 -12.39 22.95
C ILE A 148 -1.62 -13.05 23.87
N ALA A 149 -1.18 -12.34 24.92
CA ALA A 149 -0.20 -12.86 25.86
C ALA A 149 -0.68 -14.10 26.64
N LYS A 150 -1.99 -14.27 26.81
CA LYS A 150 -2.58 -15.45 27.45
C LYS A 150 -2.82 -16.60 26.50
N SER A 151 -2.99 -16.32 25.20
CA SER A 151 -3.29 -17.32 24.17
C SER A 151 -2.05 -17.92 23.50
N LEU A 152 -0.97 -17.17 23.46
CA LEU A 152 0.32 -17.62 22.93
C LEU A 152 1.20 -18.24 23.99
N ASP A 153 2.13 -19.07 23.57
CA ASP A 153 3.24 -19.53 24.40
C ASP A 153 4.05 -18.31 24.90
N ARG A 154 4.32 -18.26 26.19
CA ARG A 154 5.03 -17.16 26.85
C ARG A 154 6.45 -16.94 26.39
N ASP A 155 7.05 -17.99 25.81
CA ASP A 155 8.44 -17.92 25.32
C ASP A 155 8.54 -17.33 23.91
N ILE A 156 7.43 -17.26 23.16
CA ILE A 156 7.43 -16.75 21.78
C ILE A 156 6.82 -15.35 21.64
N PHE A 157 6.16 -14.84 22.69
CA PHE A 157 5.50 -13.53 22.67
C PHE A 157 5.74 -12.76 23.97
N THR A 158 6.08 -11.48 23.85
CA THR A 158 6.18 -10.57 24.99
C THR A 158 5.79 -9.16 24.62
N VAL A 159 5.37 -8.38 25.61
CA VAL A 159 5.09 -6.95 25.49
C VAL A 159 6.13 -6.17 26.28
N SER A 160 6.71 -5.15 25.67
CA SER A 160 7.62 -4.20 26.30
C SER A 160 7.02 -2.80 26.31
N ASN A 161 7.04 -2.15 27.46
CA ASN A 161 6.66 -0.74 27.61
C ASN A 161 7.88 0.21 27.47
N GLN A 162 9.07 -0.37 27.32
CA GLN A 162 10.33 0.36 27.10
C GLN A 162 10.84 0.10 25.70
N GLU A 163 11.61 1.02 25.17
CA GLU A 163 12.27 0.81 23.88
C GLU A 163 13.18 -0.42 23.97
N VAL A 164 13.04 -1.31 22.98
CA VAL A 164 13.83 -2.53 22.86
C VAL A 164 14.93 -2.26 21.83
N THR A 165 16.17 -2.19 22.26
CA THR A 165 17.32 -1.90 21.39
C THR A 165 17.85 -3.19 20.74
N ALA A 166 18.62 -3.03 19.65
CA ALA A 166 19.31 -4.14 19.01
C ALA A 166 20.28 -4.86 19.96
N GLN A 167 20.87 -4.13 20.94
CA GLN A 167 21.74 -4.70 21.96
C GLN A 167 20.98 -5.59 22.96
N ASP A 168 19.73 -5.23 23.27
CA ASP A 168 18.88 -6.05 24.15
C ASP A 168 18.49 -7.38 23.50
N ILE A 169 18.31 -7.39 22.17
CA ILE A 169 17.94 -8.58 21.42
C ILE A 169 19.16 -9.47 21.16
N SER A 170 20.28 -8.91 20.70
CA SER A 170 21.56 -9.60 20.39
C SER A 170 21.42 -10.78 19.39
N LEU A 171 20.34 -10.84 18.65
CA LEU A 171 20.01 -11.85 17.61
C LEU A 171 19.51 -11.14 16.34
N PRO A 172 19.51 -11.83 15.20
CA PRO A 172 18.86 -11.33 14.01
C PRO A 172 17.39 -10.97 14.29
N HIS A 173 16.98 -9.78 13.92
CA HIS A 173 15.64 -9.29 14.15
C HIS A 173 15.21 -8.31 13.05
N ILE A 174 13.91 -8.12 12.93
CA ILE A 174 13.28 -7.05 12.16
C ILE A 174 12.47 -6.18 13.10
N ARG A 175 12.54 -4.87 12.88
CA ARG A 175 11.68 -3.89 13.54
C ARG A 175 10.60 -3.43 12.56
N VAL A 176 9.37 -3.36 13.02
CA VAL A 176 8.21 -2.82 12.29
C VAL A 176 7.72 -1.59 13.05
N SER A 177 7.98 -0.40 12.51
CA SER A 177 7.51 0.87 13.09
C SER A 177 6.39 1.43 12.22
N GLN A 178 5.16 1.39 12.76
CA GLN A 178 3.95 1.79 12.02
C GLN A 178 3.58 3.27 12.21
N ASN A 179 4.31 4.00 13.06
CA ASN A 179 4.10 5.43 13.33
C ASN A 179 5.24 6.32 12.84
N GLY A 180 6.04 5.86 11.89
CA GLY A 180 7.26 6.55 11.47
C GLY A 180 8.48 6.16 12.30
N SER A 181 9.61 6.77 12.01
CA SER A 181 10.85 6.63 12.77
C SER A 181 11.70 7.90 12.61
N ASP A 182 12.23 8.41 13.72
CA ASP A 182 13.10 9.57 13.73
C ASP A 182 14.55 9.25 13.30
N GLY A 183 14.85 7.97 13.09
CA GLY A 183 16.21 7.49 12.77
C GLY A 183 16.40 7.08 11.31
N PRO A 184 17.64 6.78 10.91
CA PRO A 184 17.89 6.27 9.57
C PRO A 184 17.23 4.91 9.37
N ILE A 185 16.64 4.71 8.19
CA ILE A 185 16.03 3.42 7.81
C ILE A 185 17.14 2.40 7.59
N LEU A 186 17.22 1.42 8.46
CA LEU A 186 18.17 0.30 8.36
C LEU A 186 17.53 -0.83 7.53
N LYS A 187 18.36 -1.70 6.98
CA LYS A 187 17.93 -2.82 6.13
C LYS A 187 16.91 -3.77 6.81
N ASP A 188 17.03 -3.92 8.13
CA ASP A 188 16.14 -4.78 8.92
C ASP A 188 15.05 -3.97 9.66
N HIS A 189 14.65 -2.82 9.10
CA HIS A 189 13.66 -1.92 9.67
C HIS A 189 12.56 -1.62 8.63
N LEU A 190 11.35 -2.08 8.90
CA LEU A 190 10.15 -1.80 8.12
C LEU A 190 9.48 -0.55 8.72
N VAL A 191 9.72 0.59 8.11
CA VAL A 191 9.20 1.88 8.58
C VAL A 191 8.06 2.31 7.69
N SER A 192 6.90 2.50 8.29
CA SER A 192 5.73 3.14 7.68
C SER A 192 5.81 4.64 7.89
N ASP A 193 5.50 5.43 6.87
CA ASP A 193 5.39 6.88 6.99
C ASP A 193 3.92 7.31 6.99
N PRO A 194 3.32 7.58 8.17
CA PRO A 194 1.91 8.00 8.25
C PRO A 194 1.68 9.40 7.68
N GLU A 195 2.73 10.22 7.56
CA GLU A 195 2.67 11.58 7.02
C GLU A 195 2.80 11.61 5.49
N ALA A 196 3.09 10.47 4.85
CA ALA A 196 3.18 10.41 3.40
C ALA A 196 1.85 10.81 2.74
N PRO A 197 1.85 11.76 1.78
CA PRO A 197 0.64 12.30 1.20
C PRO A 197 -0.08 11.29 0.31
N VAL A 198 -1.39 11.47 0.18
CA VAL A 198 -2.27 10.67 -0.69
C VAL A 198 -3.07 11.60 -1.57
N VAL A 199 -2.99 11.42 -2.89
CA VAL A 199 -3.63 12.30 -3.87
C VAL A 199 -4.65 11.53 -4.71
N ALA A 200 -5.80 12.14 -4.95
CA ALA A 200 -6.77 11.66 -5.91
C ALA A 200 -6.75 12.52 -7.18
N PHE A 201 -6.85 11.90 -8.34
CA PHE A 201 -6.90 12.54 -9.65
C PHE A 201 -8.27 12.29 -10.27
N VAL A 202 -8.95 13.33 -10.71
CA VAL A 202 -10.27 13.23 -11.35
C VAL A 202 -10.21 13.90 -12.72
N GLU A 203 -10.22 13.08 -13.78
CA GLU A 203 -10.13 13.55 -15.17
C GLU A 203 -11.52 13.80 -15.80
N ARG A 204 -11.52 14.41 -16.99
CA ARG A 204 -12.73 14.83 -17.70
C ARG A 204 -13.74 13.72 -18.00
N ASP A 205 -13.25 12.50 -18.16
CA ASP A 205 -14.02 11.32 -18.52
C ASP A 205 -14.33 10.41 -17.32
N ALA A 206 -14.05 10.91 -16.09
CA ALA A 206 -14.36 10.20 -14.87
C ALA A 206 -15.88 10.05 -14.65
N ASP A 207 -16.28 8.93 -14.05
CA ASP A 207 -17.60 8.85 -13.42
C ASP A 207 -17.60 9.71 -12.15
N ILE A 208 -18.09 10.95 -12.28
CA ILE A 208 -18.08 11.97 -11.21
C ILE A 208 -18.85 11.50 -9.97
N GLN A 209 -19.97 10.78 -10.15
CA GLN A 209 -20.78 10.32 -9.01
C GLN A 209 -20.05 9.20 -8.25
N ALA A 210 -19.46 8.24 -8.96
CA ALA A 210 -18.65 7.18 -8.35
C ALA A 210 -17.40 7.75 -7.68
N ALA A 211 -16.71 8.69 -8.31
CA ALA A 211 -15.54 9.37 -7.75
C ALA A 211 -15.91 10.12 -6.46
N ALA A 212 -16.95 10.96 -6.48
CA ALA A 212 -17.41 11.71 -5.32
C ALA A 212 -17.80 10.81 -4.15
N LYS A 213 -18.52 9.72 -4.43
CA LYS A 213 -18.90 8.71 -3.41
C LYS A 213 -17.67 8.07 -2.78
N ALA A 214 -16.68 7.65 -3.59
CA ALA A 214 -15.45 7.02 -3.10
C ALA A 214 -14.62 8.01 -2.25
N LEU A 215 -14.46 9.26 -2.71
CA LEU A 215 -13.69 10.31 -2.03
C LEU A 215 -14.32 10.69 -0.69
N VAL A 216 -15.63 10.94 -0.66
CA VAL A 216 -16.35 11.27 0.58
C VAL A 216 -16.29 10.10 1.56
N SER A 217 -16.57 8.88 1.10
CA SER A 217 -16.52 7.69 1.94
C SER A 217 -15.13 7.48 2.55
N ALA A 218 -14.05 7.69 1.77
CA ALA A 218 -12.70 7.51 2.24
C ALA A 218 -12.26 8.60 3.25
N ARG A 219 -12.56 9.89 2.97
CA ARG A 219 -12.11 11.00 3.81
C ARG A 219 -12.96 11.21 5.05
N PHE A 220 -14.29 10.93 5.00
CA PHE A 220 -15.19 11.19 6.11
C PHE A 220 -15.39 9.97 7.04
N SER A 221 -14.94 8.78 6.65
CA SER A 221 -14.88 7.63 7.55
C SER A 221 -13.71 7.74 8.53
N LEU A 222 -13.75 6.95 9.62
CA LEU A 222 -12.68 6.85 10.62
C LEU A 222 -12.23 8.23 11.15
N GLN A 223 -13.16 9.19 11.21
CA GLN A 223 -12.92 10.58 11.61
C GLN A 223 -11.86 11.31 10.77
N GLY A 224 -11.64 10.90 9.52
CA GLY A 224 -10.65 11.48 8.64
C GLY A 224 -9.20 11.12 8.94
N LYS A 225 -8.95 10.22 9.89
CA LYS A 225 -7.61 9.87 10.38
C LYS A 225 -6.95 8.71 9.64
N ALA A 226 -7.62 8.16 8.63
CA ALA A 226 -7.05 7.05 7.86
C ALA A 226 -5.81 7.51 7.08
N PRO A 227 -4.63 6.88 7.23
CA PRO A 227 -3.42 7.30 6.54
C PRO A 227 -3.54 7.27 5.00
N TYR A 228 -4.39 6.39 4.48
CA TYR A 228 -4.67 6.25 3.05
C TYR A 228 -5.89 7.05 2.57
N ALA A 229 -6.51 7.89 3.42
CA ALA A 229 -7.55 8.79 2.93
C ALA A 229 -6.93 9.88 2.04
N PRO A 230 -7.58 10.28 0.92
CA PRO A 230 -7.03 11.29 0.02
C PRO A 230 -6.92 12.65 0.70
N ASP A 231 -5.71 13.22 0.75
CA ASP A 231 -5.45 14.53 1.35
C ASP A 231 -5.87 15.65 0.41
N VAL A 232 -5.56 15.49 -0.89
CA VAL A 232 -5.88 16.45 -1.94
C VAL A 232 -6.54 15.74 -3.12
N VAL A 233 -7.51 16.38 -3.71
CA VAL A 233 -8.15 15.97 -4.97
C VAL A 233 -7.75 16.96 -6.07
N LEU A 234 -6.93 16.51 -7.01
CA LEU A 234 -6.58 17.24 -8.22
C LEU A 234 -7.64 16.92 -9.29
N VAL A 235 -8.45 17.92 -9.63
CA VAL A 235 -9.57 17.75 -10.55
C VAL A 235 -9.36 18.57 -11.82
N ASN A 236 -9.64 17.96 -12.98
CA ASN A 236 -9.62 18.71 -14.23
C ASN A 236 -10.64 19.86 -14.19
N GLU A 237 -10.21 21.08 -14.57
CA GLU A 237 -11.00 22.32 -14.46
C GLU A 237 -12.39 22.22 -15.11
N TRP A 238 -12.53 21.44 -16.18
CA TRP A 238 -13.79 21.28 -16.92
C TRP A 238 -14.86 20.54 -16.14
N VAL A 239 -14.49 19.67 -15.21
CA VAL A 239 -15.44 18.86 -14.40
C VAL A 239 -15.45 19.26 -12.92
N LYS A 240 -14.64 20.25 -12.53
CA LYS A 240 -14.55 20.74 -11.14
C LYS A 240 -15.92 21.08 -10.54
N LYS A 241 -16.74 21.85 -11.26
CA LYS A 241 -18.07 22.29 -10.76
C LYS A 241 -19.01 21.11 -10.52
N ASP A 242 -18.98 20.12 -11.41
CA ASP A 242 -19.82 18.94 -11.29
C ASP A 242 -19.33 18.02 -10.17
N LEU A 243 -17.99 17.90 -9.99
CA LEU A 243 -17.40 17.18 -8.87
C LEU A 243 -17.77 17.83 -7.53
N LEU A 244 -17.60 19.17 -7.38
CA LEU A 244 -17.94 19.86 -6.14
C LEU A 244 -19.42 19.69 -5.78
N ARG A 245 -20.32 19.76 -6.76
CA ARG A 245 -21.75 19.51 -6.56
C ARG A 245 -22.03 18.09 -6.10
N ALA A 246 -21.39 17.10 -6.73
CA ALA A 246 -21.51 15.68 -6.37
C ALA A 246 -20.92 15.40 -4.98
N LEU A 247 -19.78 16.01 -4.63
CA LEU A 247 -19.18 15.90 -3.29
C LEU A 247 -20.11 16.43 -2.20
N VAL A 248 -20.74 17.59 -2.40
CA VAL A 248 -21.72 18.16 -1.46
C VAL A 248 -22.92 17.22 -1.28
N GLN A 249 -23.46 16.68 -2.37
CA GLN A 249 -24.56 15.73 -2.33
C GLN A 249 -24.19 14.48 -1.54
N GLN A 250 -23.08 13.82 -1.90
CA GLN A 250 -22.62 12.59 -1.24
C GLN A 250 -22.27 12.84 0.24
N SER A 251 -21.71 13.99 0.58
CA SER A 251 -21.43 14.36 1.97
C SER A 251 -22.71 14.49 2.78
N THR A 252 -23.75 15.07 2.21
CA THR A 252 -25.06 15.22 2.88
C THR A 252 -25.69 13.85 3.12
N GLU A 253 -25.65 12.95 2.15
CA GLU A 253 -26.15 11.57 2.29
C GLU A 253 -25.35 10.78 3.33
N PHE A 254 -24.02 10.88 3.32
CA PHE A 254 -23.13 10.22 4.27
C PHE A 254 -23.40 10.69 5.71
N LEU A 255 -23.54 12.00 5.90
CA LEU A 255 -23.78 12.61 7.21
C LEU A 255 -25.20 12.36 7.74
N ALA A 256 -26.21 12.23 6.86
CA ALA A 256 -27.57 11.89 7.25
C ALA A 256 -27.66 10.46 7.82
N ASN A 257 -26.85 9.56 7.31
CA ASN A 257 -26.78 8.17 7.74
C ASN A 257 -25.87 7.93 8.96
N SER A 258 -25.19 8.97 9.46
CA SER A 258 -24.25 8.86 10.57
C SER A 258 -24.96 9.17 11.91
N PRO A 259 -25.08 8.19 12.85
CA PRO A 259 -25.87 8.37 14.09
C PRO A 259 -25.24 9.34 15.11
N ASN A 260 -23.95 9.61 15.02
CA ASN A 260 -23.23 10.45 15.98
C ASN A 260 -23.09 11.91 15.51
N LYS A 261 -23.94 12.79 16.04
CA LYS A 261 -23.85 14.25 15.88
C LYS A 261 -22.90 14.88 16.93
N THR A 262 -21.68 14.37 17.05
CA THR A 262 -20.67 15.04 17.88
C THR A 262 -20.16 16.26 17.14
N LYS A 263 -20.27 17.46 17.77
CA LYS A 263 -19.64 18.68 17.23
C LYS A 263 -18.14 18.40 17.05
N ALA A 264 -17.66 18.45 15.82
CA ALA A 264 -16.23 18.42 15.56
C ALA A 264 -15.53 19.53 16.37
N PRO A 265 -14.38 19.26 17.00
CA PRO A 265 -13.54 20.32 17.52
C PRO A 265 -13.22 21.30 16.38
N LYS A 266 -13.01 22.59 16.69
CA LYS A 266 -12.56 23.56 15.69
C LYS A 266 -11.30 23.00 15.03
N SER A 267 -11.37 22.80 13.73
CA SER A 267 -10.29 22.26 12.89
C SER A 267 -9.00 23.06 13.09
N ALA A 268 -7.86 22.36 13.16
CA ALA A 268 -6.55 23.02 13.13
C ALA A 268 -6.37 23.79 11.81
N LEU A 269 -6.88 23.23 10.70
CA LEU A 269 -6.89 23.84 9.38
C LEU A 269 -7.76 25.11 9.31
N SER A 270 -8.76 25.29 10.22
CA SER A 270 -9.62 26.47 10.19
C SER A 270 -8.85 27.79 10.33
N LYS A 271 -7.72 27.80 11.03
CA LYS A 271 -6.87 29.00 11.17
C LYS A 271 -6.05 29.29 9.91
N GLU A 272 -5.73 28.28 9.13
CA GLU A 272 -5.01 28.43 7.87
C GLU A 272 -5.98 28.85 6.77
N VAL A 273 -7.18 28.27 6.73
CA VAL A 273 -8.27 28.67 5.84
C VAL A 273 -8.64 30.14 6.04
N GLU A 274 -8.67 30.65 7.30
CA GLU A 274 -8.96 32.05 7.59
C GLU A 274 -7.85 33.02 7.11
N LYS A 275 -6.65 32.54 6.82
CA LYS A 275 -5.48 33.35 6.42
C LYS A 275 -5.21 33.33 4.91
N ASP A 276 -5.78 32.37 4.20
CA ASP A 276 -5.52 32.16 2.78
C ASP A 276 -6.74 32.58 1.95
N ASP A 277 -6.67 33.75 1.33
CA ASP A 277 -7.74 34.31 0.51
C ASP A 277 -8.05 33.47 -0.76
N SER A 278 -7.19 32.54 -1.12
CA SER A 278 -7.39 31.64 -2.26
C SER A 278 -8.24 30.40 -1.93
N VAL A 279 -8.70 30.28 -0.68
CA VAL A 279 -9.47 29.12 -0.20
C VAL A 279 -10.94 29.44 -0.06
N HIS A 280 -11.77 28.71 -0.78
CA HIS A 280 -13.22 28.83 -0.69
C HIS A 280 -13.83 27.63 0.04
N VAL A 281 -14.61 27.92 1.09
CA VAL A 281 -15.35 26.88 1.82
C VAL A 281 -16.61 26.54 1.03
N VAL A 282 -16.63 25.37 0.40
CA VAL A 282 -17.77 24.85 -0.39
C VAL A 282 -18.84 24.24 0.51
N LEU A 283 -18.43 23.50 1.52
CA LEU A 283 -19.30 22.91 2.54
C LEU A 283 -18.62 23.00 3.91
N SER A 284 -19.36 23.47 4.90
CA SER A 284 -18.93 23.43 6.30
C SER A 284 -20.06 22.85 7.14
N GLY A 285 -19.83 21.69 7.72
CA GLY A 285 -20.76 20.98 8.58
C GLY A 285 -20.13 20.52 9.89
N SER A 286 -20.95 20.04 10.81
CA SER A 286 -20.47 19.51 12.11
C SER A 286 -19.52 18.32 12.00
N ASN A 287 -19.52 17.62 10.86
CA ASN A 287 -18.82 16.35 10.68
C ASN A 287 -17.96 16.31 9.41
N GLY A 288 -17.79 17.44 8.71
CA GLY A 288 -16.94 17.48 7.52
C GLY A 288 -16.92 18.83 6.83
N VAL A 289 -15.81 19.09 6.16
CA VAL A 289 -15.54 20.34 5.44
C VAL A 289 -15.06 19.98 4.02
N ILE A 290 -15.51 20.74 3.02
CA ILE A 290 -15.00 20.67 1.66
C ILE A 290 -14.42 22.04 1.32
N LEU A 291 -13.15 22.07 0.96
CA LEU A 291 -12.40 23.25 0.59
C LEU A 291 -12.08 23.23 -0.89
N ASP A 292 -12.28 24.34 -1.55
CA ASP A 292 -11.82 24.60 -2.91
C ASP A 292 -10.64 25.57 -2.83
N VAL A 293 -9.45 25.08 -3.19
CA VAL A 293 -8.19 25.83 -3.17
C VAL A 293 -7.85 26.26 -4.58
N GLU A 294 -7.82 27.57 -4.84
CA GLU A 294 -7.52 28.10 -6.18
C GLU A 294 -6.03 28.25 -6.45
N SER A 295 -5.24 28.62 -5.43
CA SER A 295 -3.80 28.84 -5.59
C SER A 295 -3.02 27.54 -5.44
N ARG A 296 -2.14 27.25 -6.41
CA ARG A 296 -1.17 26.15 -6.34
C ARG A 296 -0.11 26.34 -5.23
N GLU A 297 0.12 27.58 -4.82
CA GLU A 297 1.09 27.93 -3.78
C GLU A 297 0.52 27.80 -2.36
N SER A 298 -0.74 27.42 -2.21
CA SER A 298 -1.36 27.24 -0.90
C SER A 298 -0.71 26.11 -0.12
N ASN A 299 -0.31 26.40 1.12
CA ASN A 299 0.27 25.41 2.02
C ASN A 299 -0.67 24.22 2.31
N LEU A 300 -1.98 24.42 2.13
CA LEU A 300 -2.98 23.36 2.34
C LEU A 300 -2.82 22.19 1.37
N LEU A 301 -2.22 22.39 0.20
CA LEU A 301 -1.97 21.31 -0.76
C LEU A 301 -0.84 20.38 -0.34
N ASN A 302 0.06 20.84 0.54
CA ASN A 302 1.27 20.12 0.93
C ASN A 302 1.20 19.52 2.35
N GLN A 303 -0.01 19.55 2.96
CA GLN A 303 -0.19 19.06 4.33
C GLN A 303 -0.91 17.73 4.37
N LYS A 304 -0.49 16.86 5.28
CA LYS A 304 -1.27 15.67 5.64
C LYS A 304 -2.55 16.09 6.35
N VAL A 305 -3.68 15.58 5.92
CA VAL A 305 -4.99 15.87 6.51
C VAL A 305 -5.39 14.71 7.43
N ASP A 306 -5.50 14.96 8.72
CA ASP A 306 -5.89 13.98 9.76
C ASP A 306 -7.30 14.21 10.32
N GLU A 307 -8.11 14.94 9.58
CA GLU A 307 -9.49 15.32 9.94
C GLU A 307 -10.46 15.14 8.76
N THR A 308 -11.76 15.28 9.02
CA THR A 308 -12.82 15.14 8.00
C THR A 308 -12.87 16.35 7.07
N THR A 309 -11.76 16.68 6.43
CA THR A 309 -11.62 17.79 5.48
C THR A 309 -11.14 17.26 4.14
N LEU A 310 -11.88 17.58 3.07
CA LEU A 310 -11.53 17.26 1.70
C LEU A 310 -11.08 18.51 0.97
N ILE A 311 -9.85 18.52 0.49
CA ILE A 311 -9.24 19.64 -0.25
C ILE A 311 -9.34 19.32 -1.74
N VAL A 312 -9.87 20.26 -2.52
CA VAL A 312 -10.03 20.16 -3.98
C VAL A 312 -9.25 21.28 -4.65
N HIS A 313 -8.42 20.94 -5.63
CA HIS A 313 -7.67 21.90 -6.44
C HIS A 313 -7.85 21.60 -7.93
N ALA A 314 -8.06 22.66 -8.74
CA ALA A 314 -8.25 22.53 -10.17
C ALA A 314 -6.91 22.43 -10.90
N VAL A 315 -6.82 21.51 -11.88
CA VAL A 315 -5.68 21.36 -12.79
C VAL A 315 -6.16 21.50 -14.23
N THR A 316 -5.31 22.04 -15.09
CA THR A 316 -5.64 22.32 -16.50
C THR A 316 -5.45 21.10 -17.41
N SER A 317 -4.55 20.20 -17.04
CA SER A 317 -4.18 19.01 -17.82
C SER A 317 -3.62 17.90 -16.94
N MET A 318 -3.43 16.69 -17.49
CA MET A 318 -2.74 15.60 -16.80
C MET A 318 -1.28 15.94 -16.46
N ASP A 319 -0.59 16.69 -17.33
CA ASP A 319 0.78 17.12 -17.06
C ASP A 319 0.83 18.10 -15.88
N ASP A 320 -0.11 19.04 -15.82
CA ASP A 320 -0.27 19.95 -14.69
C ASP A 320 -0.60 19.21 -13.38
N ALA A 321 -1.45 18.17 -13.46
CA ALA A 321 -1.74 17.29 -12.32
C ALA A 321 -0.49 16.53 -11.83
N ILE A 322 0.33 16.03 -12.77
CA ILE A 322 1.59 15.34 -12.45
C ILE A 322 2.57 16.31 -11.80
N ASP A 323 2.73 17.50 -12.36
CA ASP A 323 3.66 18.51 -11.83
C ASP A 323 3.20 19.01 -10.44
N THR A 324 1.87 19.24 -10.25
CA THR A 324 1.31 19.58 -8.94
C THR A 324 1.55 18.46 -7.92
N SER A 325 1.38 17.20 -8.32
CA SER A 325 1.62 16.07 -7.43
C SER A 325 3.10 15.92 -7.02
N ARG A 326 4.04 16.30 -7.90
CA ARG A 326 5.48 16.33 -7.58
C ARG A 326 5.83 17.38 -6.55
N ASP A 327 5.16 18.56 -6.61
CA ASP A 327 5.34 19.61 -5.61
C ASP A 327 4.87 19.14 -4.21
N ILE A 328 3.82 18.28 -4.16
CA ILE A 328 3.33 17.67 -2.92
C ILE A 328 4.34 16.65 -2.36
N GLY A 329 5.02 15.90 -3.23
CA GLY A 329 6.05 14.93 -2.84
C GLY A 329 5.77 13.49 -3.28
N SER A 330 6.54 12.53 -2.76
CA SER A 330 6.34 11.11 -3.05
C SER A 330 5.09 10.59 -2.32
N LEU A 331 4.14 10.03 -3.07
CA LEU A 331 2.81 9.68 -2.56
C LEU A 331 2.77 8.26 -1.98
N ALA A 332 2.09 8.09 -0.84
CA ALA A 332 1.76 6.75 -0.32
C ALA A 332 0.79 6.01 -1.24
N ALA A 333 -0.17 6.72 -1.84
CA ALA A 333 -1.10 6.18 -2.83
C ALA A 333 -1.62 7.28 -3.76
N ALA A 334 -1.94 6.88 -4.99
CA ALA A 334 -2.65 7.69 -5.98
C ALA A 334 -3.98 7.03 -6.34
N TYR A 335 -5.08 7.78 -6.26
CA TYR A 335 -6.42 7.32 -6.69
C TYR A 335 -6.81 8.02 -7.98
N ILE A 336 -6.89 7.29 -9.06
CA ILE A 336 -7.05 7.84 -10.41
C ILE A 336 -8.44 7.51 -10.96
N PHE A 337 -9.29 8.52 -11.08
CA PHE A 337 -10.64 8.40 -11.62
C PHE A 337 -10.66 8.89 -13.06
N THR A 338 -10.68 7.94 -13.99
CA THR A 338 -10.67 8.17 -15.44
C THR A 338 -10.87 6.83 -16.17
N ASN A 339 -10.96 6.83 -17.49
CA ASN A 339 -10.94 5.58 -18.23
C ASN A 339 -9.56 4.90 -18.16
N PRO A 340 -9.48 3.55 -18.28
CA PRO A 340 -8.20 2.82 -18.13
C PRO A 340 -7.12 3.21 -19.13
N ALA A 341 -7.48 3.71 -20.33
CA ALA A 341 -6.51 4.12 -21.34
C ALA A 341 -5.77 5.39 -20.92
N MET A 342 -6.48 6.35 -20.32
CA MET A 342 -5.92 7.59 -19.79
C MET A 342 -5.20 7.35 -18.46
N ALA A 343 -5.72 6.47 -17.60
CA ALA A 343 -5.08 6.11 -16.33
C ALA A 343 -3.66 5.60 -16.52
N LYS A 344 -3.37 4.91 -17.63
CA LYS A 344 -2.02 4.44 -17.96
C LYS A 344 -0.97 5.57 -17.88
N TYR A 345 -1.30 6.77 -18.37
CA TYR A 345 -0.38 7.90 -18.37
C TYR A 345 -0.08 8.39 -16.95
N LEU A 346 -1.12 8.62 -16.15
CA LEU A 346 -0.95 9.02 -14.75
C LEU A 346 -0.22 7.95 -13.93
N CYS A 347 -0.60 6.66 -14.07
CA CYS A 347 0.11 5.55 -13.39
C CYS A 347 1.60 5.45 -13.75
N GLN A 348 2.01 5.93 -14.94
CA GLN A 348 3.40 5.86 -15.39
C GLN A 348 4.24 7.02 -14.86
N PHE A 349 3.66 8.21 -14.67
CA PHE A 349 4.41 9.44 -14.44
C PHE A 349 4.21 10.06 -13.05
N VAL A 350 3.17 9.65 -12.30
CA VAL A 350 2.97 10.05 -10.91
C VAL A 350 3.92 9.26 -10.02
N ASP A 351 4.68 9.96 -9.17
CA ASP A 351 5.56 9.34 -8.16
C ASP A 351 4.74 8.87 -6.97
N THR A 352 4.44 7.59 -6.92
CA THR A 352 3.60 6.99 -5.88
C THR A 352 4.00 5.54 -5.59
N ALA A 353 3.84 5.11 -4.35
CA ALA A 353 4.07 3.72 -3.97
C ALA A 353 3.05 2.76 -4.62
N VAL A 354 1.79 3.20 -4.81
CA VAL A 354 0.73 2.40 -5.42
C VAL A 354 -0.33 3.28 -6.07
N SER A 355 -0.85 2.85 -7.23
CA SER A 355 -1.96 3.51 -7.93
C SER A 355 -3.18 2.61 -7.98
N PHE A 356 -4.36 3.20 -7.73
CA PHE A 356 -5.66 2.54 -7.87
C PHE A 356 -6.53 3.29 -8.87
N VAL A 357 -7.11 2.57 -9.83
CA VAL A 357 -7.93 3.15 -10.89
C VAL A 357 -9.40 2.92 -10.59
N ASN A 358 -10.19 3.99 -10.52
CA ASN A 358 -11.64 4.03 -10.30
C ASN A 358 -12.13 3.42 -8.98
N HIS A 359 -11.27 3.25 -7.98
CA HIS A 359 -11.68 2.82 -6.65
C HIS A 359 -10.68 3.20 -5.56
N ILE A 360 -11.16 3.25 -4.32
CA ILE A 360 -10.35 3.39 -3.10
C ILE A 360 -10.56 2.12 -2.28
N PRO A 361 -9.53 1.28 -2.05
CA PRO A 361 -9.68 0.06 -1.28
C PRO A 361 -10.00 0.33 0.19
N THR A 362 -11.16 -0.09 0.66
CA THR A 362 -11.60 0.11 2.06
C THR A 362 -10.62 -0.49 3.07
N LYS A 363 -10.00 -1.64 2.76
CA LYS A 363 -9.03 -2.30 3.63
C LYS A 363 -7.83 -1.40 3.96
N LEU A 364 -7.36 -0.61 2.98
CA LEU A 364 -6.23 0.31 3.19
C LEU A 364 -6.56 1.44 4.15
N LEU A 365 -7.82 1.89 4.23
CA LEU A 365 -8.23 2.93 5.18
C LEU A 365 -8.05 2.51 6.65
N TYR A 366 -8.07 1.21 6.93
CA TYR A 366 -7.80 0.65 8.26
C TYR A 366 -6.33 0.24 8.45
N SER A 367 -5.55 0.23 7.37
CA SER A 367 -4.14 -0.18 7.43
C SER A 367 -3.23 0.96 7.86
N PRO A 368 -2.09 0.69 8.52
CA PRO A 368 -0.98 1.62 8.53
C PRO A 368 -0.47 1.83 7.09
N THR A 369 0.27 2.88 6.85
CA THR A 369 0.99 3.04 5.57
C THR A 369 1.94 1.87 5.33
N ALA A 370 2.12 1.51 4.08
CA ALA A 370 3.07 0.46 3.71
C ALA A 370 4.50 0.89 4.06
N PRO A 371 5.37 -0.04 4.47
CA PRO A 371 6.77 0.30 4.70
C PRO A 371 7.41 0.88 3.46
N SER A 372 8.29 1.86 3.63
CA SER A 372 8.98 2.56 2.55
C SER A 372 9.61 1.59 1.55
N GLY A 373 9.30 1.76 0.26
CA GLY A 373 9.78 0.90 -0.81
C GLY A 373 9.08 -0.46 -0.96
N ILE A 374 8.06 -0.75 -0.15
CA ILE A 374 7.31 -2.00 -0.18
C ILE A 374 5.83 -1.67 -0.43
N PRO A 375 5.31 -1.83 -1.64
CA PRO A 375 3.90 -1.55 -1.91
C PRO A 375 2.98 -2.59 -1.27
N PRO A 376 1.69 -2.28 -1.06
CA PRO A 376 0.69 -3.26 -0.67
C PRO A 376 0.67 -4.45 -1.63
N GLN A 377 0.48 -5.66 -1.09
CA GLN A 377 0.49 -6.89 -1.87
C GLN A 377 -0.64 -6.91 -2.90
N SER A 378 -0.31 -7.23 -4.14
CA SER A 378 -1.28 -7.32 -5.24
C SER A 378 -2.40 -8.32 -4.93
N GLY A 379 -3.64 -7.93 -5.21
CA GLY A 379 -4.84 -8.74 -5.05
C GLY A 379 -5.43 -8.76 -3.64
N THR A 380 -4.63 -8.70 -2.60
CA THR A 380 -5.10 -8.75 -1.19
C THR A 380 -5.05 -7.40 -0.49
N ASN A 381 -4.26 -6.47 -1.00
CA ASN A 381 -3.93 -5.18 -0.37
C ASN A 381 -3.37 -5.35 1.07
N ASN A 382 -2.70 -6.47 1.33
CA ASN A 382 -1.99 -6.67 2.59
C ASN A 382 -0.73 -5.81 2.62
N ILE A 383 -0.53 -5.07 3.70
CA ILE A 383 0.67 -4.26 3.93
C ILE A 383 1.85 -5.15 4.33
N TYR A 384 1.59 -6.21 5.08
CA TYR A 384 2.60 -7.17 5.52
C TYR A 384 2.27 -8.57 5.02
N HIS A 385 3.30 -9.31 4.60
CA HIS A 385 3.22 -10.70 4.17
C HIS A 385 4.43 -11.48 4.70
N GLN A 386 4.37 -12.82 4.70
CA GLN A 386 5.38 -13.68 5.32
C GLN A 386 6.81 -13.46 4.78
N ASP A 387 6.92 -13.11 3.50
CA ASP A 387 8.24 -12.92 2.87
C ASP A 387 9.03 -11.76 3.48
N LEU A 388 8.36 -10.75 4.05
CA LEU A 388 9.02 -9.65 4.75
C LEU A 388 9.69 -10.09 6.06
N PHE A 389 9.24 -11.19 6.63
CA PHE A 389 9.67 -11.72 7.92
C PHE A 389 10.52 -13.00 7.80
N SER A 390 10.98 -13.31 6.59
CA SER A 390 11.80 -14.49 6.31
C SER A 390 12.89 -14.16 5.27
N ARG A 391 13.95 -14.96 5.24
CA ARG A 391 15.05 -14.81 4.27
C ARG A 391 15.05 -16.00 3.35
N LEU A 392 15.32 -15.76 2.06
CA LEU A 392 15.62 -16.83 1.12
C LEU A 392 16.94 -17.50 1.54
N LYS A 393 16.90 -18.84 1.61
CA LYS A 393 18.08 -19.69 1.85
C LYS A 393 18.04 -20.91 0.92
N PRO A 394 18.20 -20.70 -0.38
CA PRO A 394 18.14 -21.78 -1.36
C PRO A 394 19.16 -22.88 -1.06
N LYS A 395 18.79 -24.12 -1.34
CA LYS A 395 19.65 -25.30 -1.20
C LYS A 395 19.72 -26.00 -2.55
N TYR A 396 20.91 -26.09 -3.11
CA TYR A 396 21.14 -26.72 -4.41
C TYR A 396 22.05 -27.93 -4.30
N LEU A 397 21.62 -29.07 -4.82
CA LEU A 397 22.39 -30.30 -4.99
C LEU A 397 22.85 -30.43 -6.44
N THR A 398 22.02 -29.94 -7.38
CA THR A 398 22.24 -30.11 -8.80
C THR A 398 23.15 -29.00 -9.32
N LYS A 399 24.23 -29.39 -9.97
CA LYS A 399 25.08 -28.43 -10.70
C LYS A 399 24.31 -27.81 -11.86
N SER A 400 24.41 -26.51 -12.02
CA SER A 400 23.86 -25.84 -13.20
C SER A 400 24.57 -26.33 -14.48
N ALA A 401 23.87 -26.24 -15.62
CA ALA A 401 24.47 -26.56 -16.92
C ALA A 401 25.69 -25.64 -17.20
N THR A 402 25.64 -24.39 -16.76
CA THR A 402 26.74 -23.43 -16.88
C THR A 402 27.93 -23.85 -16.03
N ASP A 403 27.75 -24.24 -14.76
CA ASP A 403 28.84 -24.72 -13.89
C ASP A 403 29.48 -26.00 -14.44
N SER A 404 28.64 -26.93 -14.93
CA SER A 404 29.12 -28.18 -15.53
C SER A 404 29.96 -27.93 -16.80
N LYS A 405 29.62 -26.89 -17.58
CA LYS A 405 30.37 -26.45 -18.75
C LYS A 405 31.70 -25.81 -18.31
N LEU A 406 31.63 -24.87 -17.35
CA LEU A 406 32.81 -24.15 -16.84
C LEU A 406 33.82 -25.12 -16.20
N ASP A 407 33.37 -26.06 -15.41
CA ASP A 407 34.24 -27.10 -14.81
C ASP A 407 35.03 -27.90 -15.85
N LYS A 408 34.39 -28.29 -16.97
CA LYS A 408 35.06 -28.97 -18.06
C LYS A 408 36.13 -28.07 -18.68
N ILE A 409 35.84 -26.81 -18.89
CA ILE A 409 36.75 -25.85 -19.51
C ILE A 409 37.93 -25.53 -18.59
N VAL A 410 37.68 -25.28 -17.30
CA VAL A 410 38.75 -24.98 -16.31
C VAL A 410 39.72 -26.15 -16.13
N ASN A 411 39.22 -27.37 -16.24
CA ASN A 411 40.03 -28.59 -16.07
C ASN A 411 40.59 -29.13 -17.39
N THR A 412 40.38 -28.42 -18.52
CA THR A 412 40.86 -28.86 -19.83
C THR A 412 42.11 -28.10 -20.25
N THR A 413 42.98 -28.75 -20.99
CA THR A 413 44.10 -28.14 -21.72
C THR A 413 43.78 -27.92 -23.21
N SER A 414 42.54 -28.20 -23.60
CA SER A 414 42.09 -28.12 -25.00
C SER A 414 41.94 -26.67 -25.47
N THR A 415 42.82 -26.24 -26.36
CA THR A 415 42.75 -24.90 -27.02
C THR A 415 41.45 -24.71 -27.80
N ARG A 416 40.84 -25.82 -28.30
CA ARG A 416 39.56 -25.76 -29.03
C ARG A 416 38.39 -25.36 -28.13
N GLU A 417 38.31 -25.87 -26.91
CA GLU A 417 37.26 -25.54 -25.95
C GLU A 417 37.40 -24.09 -25.45
N LEU A 418 38.65 -23.64 -25.21
CA LEU A 418 38.94 -22.26 -24.85
C LEU A 418 38.54 -21.29 -25.99
N SER A 419 38.86 -21.60 -27.26
CA SER A 419 38.48 -20.78 -28.37
C SER A 419 36.97 -20.76 -28.64
N ALA A 420 36.25 -21.83 -28.34
CA ALA A 420 34.79 -21.89 -28.41
C ALA A 420 34.13 -20.99 -27.35
N LEU A 421 34.72 -20.91 -26.15
CA LEU A 421 34.27 -19.99 -25.09
C LEU A 421 34.47 -18.53 -25.52
N ASP A 422 35.63 -18.22 -26.10
CA ASP A 422 35.91 -16.86 -26.62
C ASP A 422 34.93 -16.47 -27.74
N GLN A 423 34.63 -17.40 -28.67
CA GLN A 423 33.65 -17.14 -29.73
C GLN A 423 32.25 -16.92 -29.17
N GLU A 424 31.86 -17.67 -28.15
CA GLU A 424 30.56 -17.49 -27.49
C GLU A 424 30.50 -16.15 -26.74
N ALA A 425 31.57 -15.80 -26.01
CA ALA A 425 31.67 -14.54 -25.26
C ALA A 425 31.67 -13.29 -26.17
N THR A 426 32.29 -13.40 -27.34
CA THR A 426 32.36 -12.30 -28.32
C THR A 426 31.20 -12.27 -29.29
N LYS A 427 30.27 -13.22 -29.21
CA LYS A 427 29.07 -13.25 -30.05
C LYS A 427 28.24 -11.99 -29.88
N ARG A 428 28.05 -11.26 -30.98
CA ARG A 428 27.24 -10.05 -30.99
C ARG A 428 25.80 -10.37 -30.55
N LEU A 429 25.28 -9.57 -29.63
CA LEU A 429 23.87 -9.65 -29.27
C LEU A 429 23.00 -9.32 -30.48
N PRO A 430 21.86 -10.03 -30.66
CA PRO A 430 20.96 -9.74 -31.76
C PRO A 430 20.38 -8.33 -31.61
N GLU A 431 20.35 -7.59 -32.71
CA GLU A 431 19.65 -6.31 -32.74
C GLU A 431 18.17 -6.52 -32.41
N MET A 432 17.69 -5.76 -31.43
CA MET A 432 16.28 -5.78 -31.11
C MET A 432 15.48 -5.12 -32.22
N LYS A 433 14.89 -5.93 -33.10
CA LYS A 433 13.92 -5.40 -34.06
C LYS A 433 12.72 -4.87 -33.26
N ARG A 434 12.57 -3.56 -33.21
CA ARG A 434 11.40 -2.88 -32.61
C ARG A 434 10.13 -3.15 -33.44
N LYS A 435 9.79 -4.40 -33.66
CA LYS A 435 8.45 -4.78 -34.12
C LYS A 435 7.58 -4.96 -32.90
N LEU A 436 6.88 -3.90 -32.53
CA LEU A 436 5.73 -4.00 -31.64
C LEU A 436 4.77 -5.02 -32.28
N LYS A 437 4.59 -6.18 -31.64
CA LYS A 437 3.56 -7.14 -32.01
C LYS A 437 2.22 -6.55 -31.60
N GLY A 438 1.46 -6.02 -32.55
CA GLY A 438 0.15 -5.42 -32.33
C GLY A 438 0.16 -3.89 -32.44
N THR A 439 -1.01 -3.32 -32.60
CA THR A 439 -1.30 -1.88 -32.71
C THR A 439 -1.25 -1.14 -31.35
N GLN A 440 -0.35 -1.50 -30.46
CA GLN A 440 -0.17 -0.78 -29.21
C GLN A 440 0.71 0.45 -29.47
N LEU A 441 0.08 1.53 -29.87
CA LEU A 441 0.71 2.85 -29.95
C LEU A 441 0.83 3.41 -28.53
N GLY A 442 1.98 3.98 -28.20
CA GLY A 442 2.14 4.76 -26.97
C GLY A 442 1.23 5.99 -26.97
N PHE A 443 0.96 6.56 -25.79
CA PHE A 443 0.07 7.73 -25.66
C PHE A 443 0.46 8.87 -26.60
N PHE A 444 1.74 9.23 -26.67
CA PHE A 444 2.24 10.27 -27.58
C PHE A 444 2.12 9.88 -29.06
N GLU A 445 2.38 8.60 -29.38
CA GLU A 445 2.23 8.10 -30.75
C GLU A 445 0.76 8.10 -31.19
N GLN A 446 -0.19 7.81 -30.29
CA GLN A 446 -1.62 7.94 -30.55
C GLN A 446 -2.01 9.40 -30.85
N GLY A 447 -1.48 10.36 -30.06
CA GLY A 447 -1.68 11.78 -30.27
C GLY A 447 -1.16 12.25 -31.65
N ILE A 448 0.04 11.82 -32.03
CA ILE A 448 0.65 12.13 -33.34
C ILE A 448 -0.20 11.54 -34.46
N VAL A 449 -0.59 10.27 -34.38
CA VAL A 449 -1.38 9.60 -35.42
C VAL A 449 -2.76 10.25 -35.56
N THR A 450 -3.45 10.56 -34.44
CA THR A 450 -4.76 11.23 -34.48
C THR A 450 -4.66 12.64 -35.08
N SER A 451 -3.65 13.41 -34.71
CA SER A 451 -3.39 14.74 -35.28
C SER A 451 -3.11 14.67 -36.77
N LEU A 452 -2.32 13.68 -37.21
CA LEU A 452 -1.98 13.49 -38.63
C LEU A 452 -3.21 13.08 -39.47
N VAL A 453 -4.06 12.20 -38.92
CA VAL A 453 -5.35 11.81 -39.54
C VAL A 453 -6.28 13.03 -39.63
N PHE A 454 -6.35 13.88 -38.62
CA PHE A 454 -7.17 15.08 -38.62
C PHE A 454 -6.68 16.08 -39.68
N ILE A 455 -5.38 16.33 -39.76
CA ILE A 455 -4.78 17.22 -40.77
C ILE A 455 -5.06 16.70 -42.19
N LEU A 456 -4.87 15.40 -42.42
CA LEU A 456 -5.13 14.78 -43.72
C LEU A 456 -6.60 14.86 -44.13
N THR A 457 -7.52 14.57 -43.23
CA THR A 457 -8.96 14.66 -43.50
C THR A 457 -9.39 16.10 -43.77
N THR A 458 -8.84 17.06 -43.04
CA THR A 458 -9.11 18.51 -43.30
C THR A 458 -8.57 18.95 -44.64
N ALA A 459 -7.37 18.53 -45.05
CA ALA A 459 -6.76 18.83 -46.31
C ALA A 459 -7.57 18.23 -47.49
N VAL A 460 -7.97 16.96 -47.37
CA VAL A 460 -8.79 16.28 -48.39
C VAL A 460 -10.15 16.94 -48.55
N THR A 461 -10.82 17.27 -47.44
CA THR A 461 -12.12 17.98 -47.49
C THR A 461 -11.99 19.35 -48.12
N SER A 462 -10.97 20.14 -47.74
CA SER A 462 -10.75 21.47 -48.28
C SER A 462 -10.45 21.43 -49.80
N THR A 463 -9.60 20.50 -50.24
CA THR A 463 -9.31 20.31 -51.69
C THR A 463 -10.53 19.84 -52.46
N SER A 464 -11.35 18.98 -51.92
CA SER A 464 -12.61 18.51 -52.50
C SER A 464 -13.62 19.66 -52.68
N ILE A 465 -13.76 20.50 -51.65
CA ILE A 465 -14.63 21.69 -51.70
C ILE A 465 -14.13 22.69 -52.76
N LEU A 466 -12.83 23.00 -52.76
CA LEU A 466 -12.23 23.88 -53.75
C LEU A 466 -12.39 23.34 -55.17
N GLY A 467 -12.18 22.03 -55.36
CA GLY A 467 -12.39 21.37 -56.66
C GLY A 467 -13.85 21.42 -57.14
N TYR A 468 -14.79 21.22 -56.22
CA TYR A 468 -16.23 21.32 -56.53
C TYR A 468 -16.65 22.73 -56.93
N TYR A 469 -16.23 23.75 -56.20
CA TYR A 469 -16.54 25.13 -56.53
C TYR A 469 -15.81 25.63 -57.76
N GLY A 470 -14.55 25.23 -57.98
CA GLY A 470 -13.79 25.50 -59.18
C GLY A 470 -14.42 24.88 -60.44
N TYR A 471 -14.85 23.63 -60.37
CA TYR A 471 -15.59 22.94 -61.43
C TYR A 471 -16.92 23.64 -61.78
N ARG A 472 -17.67 24.05 -60.75
CA ARG A 472 -18.92 24.78 -60.91
C ARG A 472 -18.72 26.16 -61.54
N TYR A 473 -17.67 26.87 -61.15
CA TYR A 473 -17.33 28.19 -61.72
C TYR A 473 -16.90 28.11 -63.21
N LEU A 474 -16.17 27.04 -63.61
CA LEU A 474 -15.77 26.83 -64.98
C LEU A 474 -16.94 26.37 -65.91
N ARG A 475 -18.04 25.95 -65.34
CA ARG A 475 -19.22 25.45 -66.08
C ARG A 475 -20.37 26.49 -66.14
N SER A 476 -20.29 27.60 -65.42
CA SER A 476 -21.15 28.76 -65.53
C SER A 476 -20.54 29.79 -66.50
#